data_d3ee9acd4a76222fb77fce34cc60e679
#
_entry.id   d3ee9acd4a76222fb77fce34cc60e679
#
_cell.length_a   1.000
_cell.length_b   1.000
_cell.length_c   1.000
_cell.angle_alpha   90.00
_cell.angle_beta   90.00
_cell.angle_gamma   90.00
#
_symmetry.space_group_name_H-M   'P 1'
#
loop_
_entity.id
_entity.type
_entity.pdbx_description
1 polymer ?
#
loop_
_entity_poly.entity_id
_entity_poly.type
_entity_poly.pdbx_seq_one_letter_code
_entity_poly.pdbx_strand_id
1 'polypeptide(L)'
;ENAAMKSKVAPGQWTRDNIALMKARCQSLGLAIDWSRELSTCDPAYYRWNQWFFLKCLESGIAYRKTQIVNWDPVDQTVLANEQVIDGRGWRTGALVEKREIPMYYFGITRYADDLLGALNDLPGWPERVRLMQENWIGRSEGLEIEFDVEGGGTLGIYTTRPDTLLGVTYMAVAAEHPLAQRAAQGNPDLQQFIAECQRNGVTEAALETMEKRGMPLGIHAIHPISGERVPVWVANFVLMGYGTGAVMAVPAHDQRDYEFARRYGLRIHQVVQPADGSLARIDEEAYLEHGTLINSGQFDGLDFEEAFDAFAKLFE
;
A
#
# COMPACT_ATOMS: atom_id res chain seq x y z
N GLU A 1 17.81 18.69 14.98
CA GLU A 1 19.11 18.12 14.60
C GLU A 1 19.75 18.93 13.47
N ASN A 2 19.11 19.09 12.29
CA ASN A 2 19.67 19.81 11.14
C ASN A 2 20.06 21.27 11.46
N ALA A 3 19.24 22.00 12.21
CA ALA A 3 19.54 23.37 12.63
C ALA A 3 20.74 23.43 13.58
N ALA A 4 20.82 22.50 14.51
CA ALA A 4 21.97 22.39 15.42
C ALA A 4 23.27 22.07 14.67
N MET A 5 23.22 21.16 13.70
CA MET A 5 24.36 20.83 12.84
C MET A 5 24.82 22.05 12.01
N LYS A 6 23.89 22.77 11.39
CA LYS A 6 24.20 24.02 10.64
C LYS A 6 24.83 25.08 11.53
N SER A 7 24.39 25.17 12.78
CA SER A 7 24.90 26.13 13.78
C SER A 7 26.14 25.63 14.51
N LYS A 8 26.60 24.40 14.24
CA LYS A 8 27.74 23.74 14.90
C LYS A 8 27.62 23.70 16.43
N VAL A 9 26.40 23.51 16.94
CA VAL A 9 26.07 23.40 18.37
C VAL A 9 25.56 21.99 18.64
N ALA A 10 25.85 21.45 19.82
CA ALA A 10 25.33 20.16 20.24
C ALA A 10 23.77 20.19 20.25
N PRO A 11 23.06 19.20 19.68
CA PRO A 11 21.61 19.20 19.57
C PRO A 11 20.89 19.41 20.91
N GLY A 12 21.38 18.81 22.00
CA GLY A 12 20.82 19.00 23.33
C GLY A 12 20.91 20.44 23.83
N GLN A 13 22.05 21.11 23.62
CA GLN A 13 22.23 22.53 23.98
C GLN A 13 21.32 23.41 23.11
N TRP A 14 21.33 23.20 21.79
CA TRP A 14 20.42 23.91 20.87
C TRP A 14 18.96 23.84 21.29
N THR A 15 18.49 22.65 21.66
CA THR A 15 17.11 22.44 22.10
C THR A 15 16.81 23.23 23.37
N ARG A 16 17.68 23.16 24.39
CA ARG A 16 17.48 23.86 25.67
C ARG A 16 17.49 25.38 25.51
N ASP A 17 18.38 25.90 24.71
CA ASP A 17 18.45 27.34 24.42
C ASP A 17 17.18 27.83 23.71
N ASN A 18 16.65 27.06 22.77
CA ASN A 18 15.41 27.39 22.10
C ASN A 18 14.19 27.31 23.04
N ILE A 19 14.11 26.31 23.90
CA ILE A 19 13.07 26.21 24.95
C ILE A 19 13.08 27.46 25.83
N ALA A 20 14.25 27.84 26.35
CA ALA A 20 14.38 29.02 27.19
C ALA A 20 13.98 30.30 26.46
N LEU A 21 14.39 30.46 25.20
CA LEU A 21 14.02 31.61 24.38
C LEU A 21 12.52 31.68 24.11
N MET A 22 11.89 30.53 23.75
CA MET A 22 10.44 30.49 23.50
C MET A 22 9.66 30.79 24.78
N LYS A 23 10.06 30.24 25.90
CA LYS A 23 9.46 30.50 27.22
C LYS A 23 9.48 32.01 27.53
N ALA A 24 10.66 32.64 27.41
CA ALA A 24 10.80 34.08 27.68
C ALA A 24 9.90 34.93 26.76
N ARG A 25 9.79 34.55 25.48
CA ARG A 25 8.90 35.23 24.52
C ARG A 25 7.42 35.05 24.87
N CYS A 26 6.99 33.83 25.23
CA CYS A 26 5.62 33.58 25.66
C CYS A 26 5.27 34.37 26.94
N GLN A 27 6.20 34.46 27.87
CA GLN A 27 6.04 35.26 29.08
C GLN A 27 5.92 36.76 28.77
N SER A 28 6.73 37.26 27.85
CA SER A 28 6.67 38.67 27.45
C SER A 28 5.38 39.05 26.74
N LEU A 29 4.71 38.08 26.10
CA LEU A 29 3.39 38.24 25.49
C LEU A 29 2.24 38.16 26.51
N GLY A 30 2.53 37.90 27.79
CA GLY A 30 1.52 37.77 28.82
C GLY A 30 0.62 36.54 28.70
N LEU A 31 1.08 35.46 28.06
CA LEU A 31 0.31 34.23 27.92
C LEU A 31 0.10 33.58 29.30
N ALA A 32 -1.13 33.25 29.63
CA ALA A 32 -1.53 32.63 30.89
C ALA A 32 -1.22 31.13 30.90
N ILE A 33 0.08 30.80 30.96
CA ILE A 33 0.59 29.42 30.98
C ILE A 33 1.11 29.11 32.38
N ASP A 34 0.72 27.97 32.92
CA ASP A 34 1.27 27.45 34.16
C ASP A 34 2.64 26.79 33.92
N TRP A 35 3.71 27.57 34.05
CA TRP A 35 5.09 27.14 33.82
C TRP A 35 5.60 26.13 34.84
N SER A 36 4.89 25.90 35.96
CA SER A 36 5.25 24.84 36.91
C SER A 36 5.00 23.43 36.31
N ARG A 37 4.19 23.35 35.26
CA ARG A 37 3.86 22.10 34.57
C ARG A 37 4.67 21.91 33.28
N GLU A 38 5.70 22.70 33.07
CA GLU A 38 6.61 22.55 31.94
C GLU A 38 7.34 21.21 32.01
N LEU A 39 7.43 20.55 30.84
CA LEU A 39 8.18 19.31 30.69
C LEU A 39 8.86 19.29 29.31
N SER A 40 9.93 18.51 29.21
CA SER A 40 10.62 18.26 27.95
C SER A 40 10.61 16.76 27.64
N THR A 41 10.06 16.40 26.51
CA THR A 41 9.93 14.98 26.10
C THR A 41 11.29 14.33 25.83
N CYS A 42 12.34 15.14 25.60
CA CYS A 42 13.72 14.67 25.41
C CYS A 42 14.48 14.43 26.73
N ASP A 43 13.88 14.74 27.89
CA ASP A 43 14.52 14.50 29.18
C ASP A 43 14.34 13.06 29.65
N PRO A 44 15.36 12.44 30.26
CA PRO A 44 15.29 11.08 30.82
C PRO A 44 14.12 10.87 31.76
N ALA A 45 13.77 11.91 32.56
CA ALA A 45 12.63 11.87 33.46
C ALA A 45 11.29 11.64 32.73
N TYR A 46 11.20 12.07 31.48
CA TYR A 46 10.02 11.85 30.64
C TYR A 46 10.13 10.55 29.84
N TYR A 47 11.17 10.38 28.99
CA TYR A 47 11.20 9.27 28.05
C TYR A 47 11.42 7.89 28.71
N ARG A 48 11.86 7.83 29.97
CA ARG A 48 11.89 6.57 30.72
C ARG A 48 10.53 5.86 30.76
N TRP A 49 9.44 6.63 30.71
CA TRP A 49 8.09 6.08 30.69
C TRP A 49 7.75 5.46 29.33
N ASN A 50 8.24 6.04 28.24
CA ASN A 50 8.14 5.44 26.89
C ASN A 50 8.92 4.11 26.85
N GLN A 51 10.11 4.08 27.46
CA GLN A 51 10.91 2.85 27.53
C GLN A 51 10.22 1.79 28.39
N TRP A 52 9.66 2.16 29.53
CA TRP A 52 8.90 1.25 30.36
C TRP A 52 7.67 0.72 29.63
N PHE A 53 6.92 1.58 28.96
CA PHE A 53 5.74 1.18 28.18
C PHE A 53 6.11 0.24 27.04
N PHE A 54 7.20 0.53 26.32
CA PHE A 54 7.73 -0.35 25.27
C PHE A 54 8.05 -1.75 25.81
N LEU A 55 8.70 -1.83 26.99
CA LEU A 55 8.98 -3.12 27.62
C LEU A 55 7.70 -3.88 27.98
N LYS A 56 6.65 -3.19 28.41
CA LYS A 56 5.34 -3.82 28.66
C LYS A 56 4.69 -4.33 27.36
N CYS A 57 4.79 -3.58 26.28
CA CYS A 57 4.35 -4.04 24.96
C CYS A 57 5.14 -5.27 24.50
N LEU A 58 6.44 -5.33 24.77
CA LEU A 58 7.29 -6.48 24.43
C LEU A 58 6.93 -7.71 25.27
N GLU A 59 6.77 -7.54 26.60
CA GLU A 59 6.35 -8.61 27.53
C GLU A 59 4.98 -9.21 27.13
N SER A 60 4.04 -8.38 26.67
CA SER A 60 2.70 -8.82 26.24
C SER A 60 2.67 -9.35 24.79
N GLY A 61 3.79 -9.29 24.07
CA GLY A 61 3.89 -9.71 22.67
C GLY A 61 3.18 -8.76 21.69
N ILE A 62 2.79 -7.55 22.12
CA ILE A 62 2.29 -6.49 21.23
C ILE A 62 3.44 -5.96 20.37
N ALA A 63 4.59 -5.67 21.02
CA ALA A 63 5.81 -5.39 20.31
C ALA A 63 6.58 -6.69 20.05
N TYR A 64 7.13 -6.84 18.85
CA TYR A 64 7.91 -8.01 18.43
C TYR A 64 9.05 -7.59 17.53
N ARG A 65 10.06 -8.45 17.40
CA ARG A 65 11.22 -8.22 16.55
C ARG A 65 11.08 -9.03 15.26
N LYS A 66 11.29 -8.35 14.12
CA LYS A 66 11.27 -8.97 12.79
C LYS A 66 12.34 -8.34 11.92
N THR A 67 12.99 -9.14 11.10
CA THR A 67 13.88 -8.66 10.04
C THR A 67 13.05 -8.27 8.83
N GLN A 68 13.32 -7.09 8.28
CA GLN A 68 12.63 -6.56 7.10
C GLN A 68 13.58 -5.74 6.24
N ILE A 69 13.29 -5.69 4.95
CA ILE A 69 14.00 -4.84 4.01
C ILE A 69 13.54 -3.39 4.23
N VAL A 70 14.50 -2.50 4.45
CA VAL A 70 14.28 -1.08 4.71
C VAL A 70 15.09 -0.22 3.74
N ASN A 71 14.70 1.04 3.60
CA ASN A 71 15.50 2.04 2.90
C ASN A 71 16.64 2.50 3.80
N TRP A 72 17.87 2.37 3.33
CA TRP A 72 19.07 2.75 4.06
C TRP A 72 19.80 3.87 3.36
N ASP A 73 20.08 4.96 4.08
CA ASP A 73 20.98 6.01 3.61
C ASP A 73 22.43 5.69 4.02
N PRO A 74 23.34 5.42 3.08
CA PRO A 74 24.70 5.03 3.41
C PRO A 74 25.55 6.17 3.94
N VAL A 75 25.17 7.43 3.71
CA VAL A 75 25.88 8.62 4.18
C VAL A 75 25.46 9.00 5.59
N ASP A 76 24.15 9.11 5.84
CA ASP A 76 23.61 9.36 7.18
C ASP A 76 23.62 8.12 8.09
N GLN A 77 23.88 6.93 7.51
CA GLN A 77 23.87 5.63 8.20
C GLN A 77 22.60 5.40 9.00
N THR A 78 21.45 5.68 8.37
CA THR A 78 20.14 5.59 9.02
C THR A 78 19.10 4.96 8.10
N VAL A 79 18.04 4.44 8.71
CA VAL A 79 16.84 3.96 8.02
C VAL A 79 15.98 5.16 7.65
N LEU A 80 15.48 5.17 6.42
CA LEU A 80 14.56 6.19 5.91
C LEU A 80 13.15 5.61 5.76
N ALA A 81 12.15 6.38 6.18
CA ALA A 81 10.76 6.14 5.80
C ALA A 81 10.58 6.36 4.29
N ASN A 82 9.51 5.80 3.72
CA ASN A 82 9.28 5.92 2.28
C ASN A 82 9.17 7.38 1.82
N GLU A 83 8.55 8.25 2.63
CA GLU A 83 8.38 9.68 2.36
C GLU A 83 9.71 10.46 2.40
N GLN A 84 10.75 9.86 2.94
CA GLN A 84 12.10 10.42 3.01
C GLN A 84 12.98 10.00 1.83
N VAL A 85 12.44 9.22 0.91
CA VAL A 85 13.10 8.80 -0.34
C VAL A 85 12.46 9.55 -1.50
N ILE A 86 13.23 10.42 -2.15
CA ILE A 86 12.81 11.23 -3.31
C ILE A 86 13.66 10.83 -4.50
N ASP A 87 13.03 10.33 -5.56
CA ASP A 87 13.72 9.87 -6.78
C ASP A 87 14.84 8.85 -6.49
N GLY A 88 14.59 7.92 -5.55
CA GLY A 88 15.57 6.90 -5.13
C GLY A 88 16.73 7.45 -4.28
N ARG A 89 16.63 8.68 -3.80
CA ARG A 89 17.65 9.36 -2.99
C ARG A 89 17.15 9.77 -1.62
N GLY A 90 18.02 9.74 -0.64
CA GLY A 90 17.71 10.24 0.69
C GLY A 90 17.44 11.76 0.66
N TRP A 91 16.32 12.18 1.23
CA TRP A 91 15.84 13.57 1.24
C TRP A 91 16.84 14.60 1.84
N ARG A 92 17.71 14.13 2.73
CA ARG A 92 18.69 14.96 3.44
C ARG A 92 20.04 14.99 2.74
N THR A 93 20.56 13.81 2.39
CA THR A 93 21.92 13.65 1.88
C THR A 93 22.01 13.70 0.37
N GLY A 94 20.92 13.39 -0.34
CA GLY A 94 20.91 13.18 -1.78
C GLY A 94 21.60 11.89 -2.22
N ALA A 95 22.10 11.06 -1.28
CA ALA A 95 22.70 9.77 -1.59
C ALA A 95 21.71 8.79 -2.17
N LEU A 96 22.13 7.91 -3.05
CA LEU A 96 21.32 6.78 -3.49
C LEU A 96 20.97 5.88 -2.30
N VAL A 97 19.71 5.58 -2.15
CA VAL A 97 19.21 4.72 -1.08
C VAL A 97 19.51 3.25 -1.41
N GLU A 98 19.98 2.52 -0.43
CA GLU A 98 20.20 1.07 -0.51
C GLU A 98 19.04 0.34 0.16
N LYS A 99 18.69 -0.82 -0.36
CA LYS A 99 17.80 -1.76 0.34
C LYS A 99 18.64 -2.64 1.25
N ARG A 100 18.37 -2.60 2.54
CA ARG A 100 19.07 -3.42 3.55
C ARG A 100 18.10 -4.21 4.39
N GLU A 101 18.47 -5.42 4.69
CA GLU A 101 17.74 -6.28 5.60
C GLU A 101 18.20 -6.02 7.04
N ILE A 102 17.33 -5.43 7.86
CA ILE A 102 17.66 -5.00 9.23
C ILE A 102 16.60 -5.54 10.21
N PRO A 103 17.03 -6.12 11.36
CA PRO A 103 16.12 -6.50 12.41
C PRO A 103 15.60 -5.25 13.15
N MET A 104 14.27 -5.07 13.15
CA MET A 104 13.59 -3.95 13.77
C MET A 104 12.46 -4.41 14.68
N TYR A 105 11.95 -3.50 15.52
CA TYR A 105 10.75 -3.76 16.32
C TYR A 105 9.51 -3.27 15.59
N TYR A 106 8.44 -4.04 15.72
CA TYR A 106 7.13 -3.79 15.15
C TYR A 106 6.06 -3.92 16.21
N PHE A 107 4.94 -3.20 16.04
CA PHE A 107 3.74 -3.35 16.85
C PHE A 107 2.68 -4.08 16.05
N GLY A 108 2.13 -5.16 16.62
CA GLY A 108 1.06 -5.96 16.01
C GLY A 108 -0.31 -5.28 16.15
N ILE A 109 -0.43 -4.04 15.66
CA ILE A 109 -1.63 -3.21 15.83
C ILE A 109 -2.85 -3.74 15.08
N THR A 110 -2.64 -4.41 13.94
CA THR A 110 -3.71 -4.91 13.07
C THR A 110 -4.58 -5.96 13.74
N ARG A 111 -4.05 -6.71 14.71
CA ARG A 111 -4.83 -7.69 15.48
C ARG A 111 -5.92 -7.08 16.37
N TYR A 112 -5.90 -5.78 16.56
CA TYR A 112 -6.91 -5.02 17.30
C TYR A 112 -7.87 -4.25 16.40
N ALA A 113 -7.80 -4.42 15.10
CA ALA A 113 -8.59 -3.65 14.14
C ALA A 113 -10.10 -3.85 14.36
N ASP A 114 -10.55 -5.09 14.49
CA ASP A 114 -11.96 -5.40 14.75
C ASP A 114 -12.45 -4.86 16.09
N ASP A 115 -11.65 -5.02 17.16
CA ASP A 115 -11.95 -4.49 18.48
C ASP A 115 -12.07 -2.96 18.46
N LEU A 116 -11.15 -2.28 17.77
CA LEU A 116 -11.17 -0.83 17.62
C LEU A 116 -12.36 -0.34 16.81
N LEU A 117 -12.70 -1.03 15.74
CA LEU A 117 -13.86 -0.70 14.91
C LEU A 117 -15.16 -0.86 15.71
N GLY A 118 -15.33 -2.00 16.40
CA GLY A 118 -16.48 -2.27 17.25
C GLY A 118 -16.63 -1.25 18.38
N ALA A 119 -15.52 -0.87 19.04
CA ALA A 119 -15.51 0.08 20.14
C ALA A 119 -15.93 1.51 19.76
N LEU A 120 -15.92 1.88 18.47
CA LEU A 120 -16.43 3.19 18.02
C LEU A 120 -17.92 3.39 18.38
N ASN A 121 -18.70 2.30 18.48
CA ASN A 121 -20.09 2.35 18.87
C ASN A 121 -20.28 2.73 20.35
N ASP A 122 -19.27 2.48 21.18
CA ASP A 122 -19.28 2.74 22.62
C ASP A 122 -18.71 4.12 22.97
N LEU A 123 -18.51 4.99 21.99
CA LEU A 123 -17.97 6.35 22.14
C LEU A 123 -19.03 7.45 21.86
N PRO A 124 -20.14 7.51 22.63
CA PRO A 124 -21.21 8.47 22.37
C PRO A 124 -20.79 9.94 22.60
N GLY A 125 -19.71 10.18 23.35
CA GLY A 125 -19.17 11.52 23.58
C GLY A 125 -18.25 12.02 22.46
N TRP A 126 -17.94 11.20 21.47
CA TRP A 126 -17.14 11.62 20.32
C TRP A 126 -18.02 12.24 19.24
N PRO A 127 -17.58 13.33 18.57
CA PRO A 127 -18.29 13.87 17.41
C PRO A 127 -18.46 12.79 16.33
N GLU A 128 -19.64 12.75 15.73
CA GLU A 128 -19.96 11.77 14.68
C GLU A 128 -18.94 11.77 13.53
N ARG A 129 -18.55 12.97 13.08
CA ARG A 129 -17.51 13.12 12.05
C ARG A 129 -16.18 12.43 12.42
N VAL A 130 -15.78 12.48 13.68
CA VAL A 130 -14.53 11.86 14.14
C VAL A 130 -14.68 10.34 14.17
N ARG A 131 -15.83 9.82 14.61
CA ARG A 131 -16.10 8.37 14.56
C ARG A 131 -16.08 7.85 13.13
N LEU A 132 -16.74 8.53 12.21
CA LEU A 132 -16.76 8.18 10.78
C LEU A 132 -15.33 8.23 10.17
N MET A 133 -14.51 9.23 10.53
CA MET A 133 -13.10 9.28 10.07
C MET A 133 -12.29 8.08 10.59
N GLN A 134 -12.51 7.65 11.83
CA GLN A 134 -11.83 6.47 12.38
C GLN A 134 -12.33 5.17 11.75
N GLU A 135 -13.63 5.04 11.53
CA GLU A 135 -14.24 3.91 10.83
C GLU A 135 -13.66 3.75 9.43
N ASN A 136 -13.63 4.83 8.65
CA ASN A 136 -13.06 4.84 7.30
C ASN A 136 -11.55 4.56 7.29
N TRP A 137 -10.81 5.03 8.33
CA TRP A 137 -9.37 4.80 8.45
C TRP A 137 -9.06 3.35 8.79
N ILE A 138 -9.77 2.74 9.73
CA ILE A 138 -9.59 1.33 10.09
C ILE A 138 -10.01 0.47 8.91
N GLY A 139 -11.17 0.73 8.32
CA GLY A 139 -11.75 0.07 7.17
C GLY A 139 -11.81 -1.46 7.32
N ARG A 140 -12.95 -2.05 7.05
CA ARG A 140 -13.06 -3.48 6.86
C ARG A 140 -13.43 -3.74 5.42
N SER A 141 -12.64 -4.54 4.73
CA SER A 141 -12.97 -5.02 3.39
C SER A 141 -12.97 -6.53 3.38
N GLU A 142 -13.85 -7.10 2.61
CA GLU A 142 -13.91 -8.53 2.33
C GLU A 142 -13.53 -8.76 0.88
N GLY A 143 -12.84 -9.87 0.60
CA GLY A 143 -12.41 -10.19 -0.75
C GLY A 143 -12.19 -11.69 -0.92
N LEU A 144 -11.95 -12.10 -2.14
CA LEU A 144 -11.69 -13.49 -2.49
C LEU A 144 -10.23 -13.68 -2.87
N GLU A 145 -9.66 -14.80 -2.43
CA GLU A 145 -8.42 -15.35 -2.97
C GLU A 145 -8.76 -16.28 -4.14
N ILE A 146 -8.18 -16.03 -5.30
CA ILE A 146 -8.47 -16.79 -6.54
C ILE A 146 -7.14 -17.23 -7.13
N GLU A 147 -7.07 -18.50 -7.50
CA GLU A 147 -5.90 -19.09 -8.16
C GLU A 147 -6.11 -19.21 -9.67
N PHE A 148 -5.12 -18.77 -10.43
CA PHE A 148 -5.04 -18.92 -11.86
C PHE A 148 -3.92 -19.93 -12.18
N ASP A 149 -4.22 -20.98 -12.91
CA ASP A 149 -3.19 -21.89 -13.43
C ASP A 149 -2.26 -21.16 -14.38
N VAL A 150 -0.96 -21.44 -14.29
CA VAL A 150 0.06 -20.82 -15.15
C VAL A 150 0.56 -21.81 -16.17
N GLU A 151 0.61 -21.42 -17.44
CA GLU A 151 1.22 -22.24 -18.50
C GLU A 151 2.69 -22.58 -18.15
N GLY A 152 3.02 -23.86 -18.25
CA GLY A 152 4.33 -24.35 -17.84
C GLY A 152 4.42 -24.78 -16.37
N GLY A 153 3.32 -24.71 -15.63
CA GLY A 153 3.15 -25.25 -14.27
C GLY A 153 3.20 -24.21 -13.16
N GLY A 154 2.47 -24.52 -12.10
CA GLY A 154 2.25 -23.66 -10.94
C GLY A 154 0.97 -22.82 -11.04
N THR A 155 0.65 -22.15 -9.95
CA THR A 155 -0.51 -21.27 -9.82
C THR A 155 -0.09 -19.83 -9.53
N LEU A 156 -0.93 -18.87 -9.90
CA LEU A 156 -0.79 -17.46 -9.59
C LEU A 156 -2.01 -17.06 -8.76
N GLY A 157 -1.83 -16.98 -7.44
CA GLY A 157 -2.86 -16.53 -6.51
C GLY A 157 -2.99 -15.01 -6.54
N ILE A 158 -4.23 -14.52 -6.53
CA ILE A 158 -4.55 -13.09 -6.38
C ILE A 158 -5.56 -12.91 -5.25
N TYR A 159 -5.59 -11.71 -4.68
CA TYR A 159 -6.65 -11.26 -3.79
C TYR A 159 -7.39 -10.10 -4.42
N THR A 160 -8.73 -10.15 -4.41
CA THR A 160 -9.55 -9.06 -4.94
C THR A 160 -10.74 -8.75 -4.03
N THR A 161 -11.05 -7.47 -3.85
CA THR A 161 -12.29 -6.99 -3.22
C THR A 161 -13.41 -6.77 -4.24
N ARG A 162 -13.11 -6.96 -5.54
CA ARG A 162 -14.03 -6.79 -6.66
C ARG A 162 -14.18 -8.09 -7.47
N PRO A 163 -14.62 -9.21 -6.86
CA PRO A 163 -14.81 -10.46 -7.59
C PRO A 163 -15.87 -10.35 -8.70
N ASP A 164 -16.81 -9.40 -8.59
CA ASP A 164 -17.80 -9.05 -9.62
C ASP A 164 -17.16 -8.71 -10.98
N THR A 165 -15.89 -8.26 -10.99
CA THR A 165 -15.17 -7.93 -12.20
C THR A 165 -14.34 -9.08 -12.79
N LEU A 166 -14.35 -10.27 -12.18
CA LEU A 166 -13.48 -11.39 -12.53
C LEU A 166 -13.53 -11.76 -14.03
N LEU A 167 -14.70 -11.82 -14.62
CA LEU A 167 -14.85 -12.15 -16.06
C LEU A 167 -14.40 -11.03 -17.01
N GLY A 168 -14.06 -9.85 -16.45
CA GLY A 168 -13.45 -8.72 -17.14
C GLY A 168 -11.91 -8.73 -17.16
N VAL A 169 -11.28 -9.76 -16.59
CA VAL A 169 -9.82 -9.90 -16.56
C VAL A 169 -9.29 -10.08 -17.98
N THR A 170 -8.35 -9.20 -18.36
CA THR A 170 -7.74 -9.24 -19.71
C THR A 170 -6.22 -9.38 -19.68
N TYR A 171 -5.60 -9.14 -18.53
CA TYR A 171 -4.20 -9.47 -18.26
C TYR A 171 -3.99 -9.66 -16.75
N MET A 172 -2.88 -10.30 -16.41
CA MET A 172 -2.39 -10.40 -15.03
C MET A 172 -1.15 -9.53 -14.88
N ALA A 173 -0.96 -8.92 -13.71
CA ALA A 173 0.26 -8.18 -13.44
C ALA A 173 0.91 -8.66 -12.15
N VAL A 174 2.24 -8.76 -12.16
CA VAL A 174 3.04 -9.18 -11.01
C VAL A 174 4.08 -8.11 -10.64
N ALA A 175 4.46 -8.10 -9.37
CA ALA A 175 5.54 -7.25 -8.88
C ALA A 175 6.89 -7.63 -9.49
N ALA A 176 7.81 -6.68 -9.51
CA ALA A 176 9.17 -6.90 -10.01
C ALA A 176 9.94 -7.97 -9.21
N GLU A 177 9.62 -8.12 -7.92
CA GLU A 177 10.20 -9.11 -7.02
C GLU A 177 9.54 -10.49 -7.11
N HIS A 178 8.41 -10.61 -7.83
CA HIS A 178 7.66 -11.86 -7.90
C HIS A 178 8.48 -12.98 -8.57
N PRO A 179 8.42 -14.23 -8.05
CA PRO A 179 9.21 -15.36 -8.59
C PRO A 179 8.99 -15.62 -10.09
N LEU A 180 7.77 -15.40 -10.60
CA LEU A 180 7.47 -15.50 -12.05
C LEU A 180 8.26 -14.49 -12.87
N ALA A 181 8.32 -13.22 -12.41
CA ALA A 181 9.07 -12.18 -13.11
C ALA A 181 10.57 -12.48 -13.11
N GLN A 182 11.11 -12.91 -11.98
CA GLN A 182 12.52 -13.29 -11.84
C GLN A 182 12.88 -14.50 -12.73
N ARG A 183 12.00 -15.49 -12.82
CA ARG A 183 12.17 -16.68 -13.68
C ARG A 183 12.13 -16.29 -15.16
N ALA A 184 11.15 -15.47 -15.57
CA ALA A 184 11.02 -15.02 -16.95
C ALA A 184 12.18 -14.12 -17.40
N ALA A 185 12.82 -13.42 -16.47
CA ALA A 185 13.98 -12.57 -16.76
C ALA A 185 15.26 -13.35 -17.07
N GLN A 186 15.30 -14.65 -16.79
CA GLN A 186 16.47 -15.47 -17.09
C GLN A 186 16.67 -15.54 -18.59
N GLY A 187 17.78 -14.97 -19.07
CA GLY A 187 18.09 -14.91 -20.50
C GLY A 187 17.42 -13.76 -21.28
N ASN A 188 16.71 -12.87 -20.61
CA ASN A 188 16.10 -11.68 -21.22
C ASN A 188 16.69 -10.38 -20.61
N PRO A 189 17.70 -9.76 -21.23
CA PRO A 189 18.38 -8.58 -20.69
C PRO A 189 17.46 -7.38 -20.49
N ASP A 190 16.51 -7.15 -21.39
CA ASP A 190 15.58 -6.02 -21.33
C ASP A 190 14.65 -6.15 -20.12
N LEU A 191 14.16 -7.36 -19.87
CA LEU A 191 13.32 -7.67 -18.73
C LEU A 191 14.10 -7.54 -17.40
N GLN A 192 15.37 -8.01 -17.38
CA GLN A 192 16.25 -7.84 -16.23
C GLN A 192 16.48 -6.36 -15.92
N GLN A 193 16.72 -5.55 -16.94
CA GLN A 193 16.91 -4.11 -16.78
C GLN A 193 15.65 -3.43 -16.22
N PHE A 194 14.47 -3.77 -16.76
CA PHE A 194 13.20 -3.22 -16.29
C PHE A 194 12.90 -3.59 -14.85
N ILE A 195 13.11 -4.85 -14.48
CA ILE A 195 12.95 -5.32 -13.09
C ILE A 195 13.89 -4.56 -12.15
N ALA A 196 15.16 -4.42 -12.53
CA ALA A 196 16.13 -3.68 -11.73
C ALA A 196 15.79 -2.18 -11.60
N GLU A 197 15.17 -1.59 -12.62
CA GLU A 197 14.65 -0.21 -12.56
C GLU A 197 13.49 -0.09 -11.57
N CYS A 198 12.51 -1.00 -11.63
CA CYS A 198 11.38 -1.03 -10.70
C CYS A 198 11.84 -1.18 -9.25
N GLN A 199 12.76 -2.09 -8.98
CA GLN A 199 13.29 -2.34 -7.63
C GLN A 199 14.06 -1.14 -7.07
N ARG A 200 14.78 -0.38 -7.90
CA ARG A 200 15.49 0.84 -7.47
C ARG A 200 14.56 1.98 -7.12
N ASN A 201 13.49 2.16 -7.87
CA ASN A 201 12.62 3.32 -7.71
C ASN A 201 11.68 3.24 -6.50
N GLY A 202 11.58 2.10 -5.83
CA GLY A 202 10.84 1.86 -4.59
C GLY A 202 9.51 2.63 -4.54
N VAL A 203 8.43 2.01 -4.98
CA VAL A 203 7.13 2.70 -5.09
C VAL A 203 6.46 2.74 -3.73
N THR A 204 6.03 3.94 -3.30
CA THR A 204 5.10 4.11 -2.17
C THR A 204 3.67 4.03 -2.68
N GLU A 205 2.73 3.61 -1.84
CA GLU A 205 1.30 3.57 -2.18
C GLU A 205 0.79 4.93 -2.67
N ALA A 206 1.23 6.02 -2.05
CA ALA A 206 0.90 7.38 -2.49
C ALA A 206 1.49 7.77 -3.86
N ALA A 207 2.63 7.21 -4.23
CA ALA A 207 3.23 7.45 -5.54
C ALA A 207 2.56 6.63 -6.66
N LEU A 208 1.90 5.52 -6.30
CA LEU A 208 1.19 4.66 -7.27
C LEU A 208 0.10 5.41 -8.04
N GLU A 209 -0.58 6.36 -7.41
CA GLU A 209 -1.67 7.11 -8.04
C GLU A 209 -1.19 8.03 -9.17
N THR A 210 -0.04 8.66 -8.99
CA THR A 210 0.45 9.71 -9.90
C THR A 210 1.53 9.26 -10.87
N MET A 211 2.17 8.11 -10.64
CA MET A 211 3.25 7.62 -11.50
C MET A 211 2.74 7.08 -12.83
N GLU A 212 3.57 7.23 -13.85
CA GLU A 212 3.34 6.62 -15.16
C GLU A 212 3.34 5.08 -15.05
N LYS A 213 2.26 4.43 -15.47
CA LYS A 213 2.12 2.97 -15.43
C LYS A 213 2.96 2.34 -16.56
N ARG A 214 3.95 1.54 -16.17
CA ARG A 214 4.87 0.86 -17.09
C ARG A 214 4.96 -0.63 -16.78
N GLY A 215 5.14 -1.43 -17.80
CA GLY A 215 5.32 -2.88 -17.64
C GLY A 215 5.93 -3.53 -18.87
N MET A 216 6.27 -4.81 -18.71
CA MET A 216 6.77 -5.67 -19.76
C MET A 216 6.08 -7.04 -19.74
N PRO A 217 5.74 -7.63 -20.91
CA PRO A 217 5.17 -8.97 -20.95
C PRO A 217 6.21 -10.01 -20.54
N LEU A 218 5.78 -11.00 -19.76
CA LEU A 218 6.66 -12.10 -19.34
C LEU A 218 6.76 -13.22 -20.38
N GLY A 219 5.94 -13.18 -21.45
CA GLY A 219 5.82 -14.27 -22.41
C GLY A 219 5.12 -15.50 -21.85
N ILE A 220 4.47 -15.38 -20.72
CA ILE A 220 3.76 -16.44 -19.98
C ILE A 220 2.27 -16.08 -19.97
N HIS A 221 1.39 -17.09 -19.94
CA HIS A 221 -0.05 -16.90 -19.77
C HIS A 221 -0.54 -17.61 -18.51
N ALA A 222 -1.50 -17.00 -17.86
CA ALA A 222 -2.35 -17.63 -16.87
C ALA A 222 -3.64 -18.11 -17.53
N ILE A 223 -4.29 -19.11 -16.97
CA ILE A 223 -5.57 -19.64 -17.43
C ILE A 223 -6.67 -19.09 -16.53
N HIS A 224 -7.62 -18.41 -17.14
CA HIS A 224 -8.75 -17.86 -16.39
C HIS A 224 -9.60 -18.99 -15.78
N PRO A 225 -9.86 -19.01 -14.47
CA PRO A 225 -10.42 -20.18 -13.78
C PRO A 225 -11.84 -20.53 -14.19
N ILE A 226 -12.61 -19.59 -14.75
CA ILE A 226 -14.00 -19.83 -15.20
C ILE A 226 -14.07 -20.02 -16.71
N SER A 227 -13.52 -19.08 -17.50
CA SER A 227 -13.64 -19.10 -18.96
C SER A 227 -12.66 -20.04 -19.65
N GLY A 228 -11.55 -20.41 -19.00
CA GLY A 228 -10.44 -21.15 -19.60
C GLY A 228 -9.63 -20.33 -20.60
N GLU A 229 -9.91 -19.04 -20.77
CA GLU A 229 -9.15 -18.17 -21.68
C GLU A 229 -7.71 -17.98 -21.18
N ARG A 230 -6.79 -17.84 -22.13
CA ARG A 230 -5.39 -17.52 -21.87
C ARG A 230 -5.23 -16.02 -21.61
N VAL A 231 -4.74 -15.65 -20.45
CA VAL A 231 -4.56 -14.27 -19.99
C VAL A 231 -3.06 -13.97 -19.92
N PRO A 232 -2.51 -12.98 -20.64
CA PRO A 232 -1.09 -12.68 -20.62
C PRO A 232 -0.65 -12.15 -19.25
N VAL A 233 0.53 -12.58 -18.81
CA VAL A 233 1.13 -12.12 -17.55
C VAL A 233 2.20 -11.07 -17.84
N TRP A 234 2.13 -9.95 -17.12
CA TRP A 234 3.04 -8.82 -17.22
C TRP A 234 3.76 -8.59 -15.89
N VAL A 235 4.97 -8.08 -15.93
CA VAL A 235 5.56 -7.40 -14.78
C VAL A 235 5.24 -5.91 -14.87
N ALA A 236 4.76 -5.31 -13.78
CA ALA A 236 4.35 -3.91 -13.79
C ALA A 236 4.93 -3.14 -12.60
N ASN A 237 5.29 -1.88 -12.83
CA ASN A 237 5.91 -1.02 -11.82
C ASN A 237 4.96 -0.55 -10.71
N PHE A 238 3.66 -0.78 -10.86
CA PHE A 238 2.62 -0.38 -9.91
C PHE A 238 2.08 -1.54 -9.05
N VAL A 239 2.60 -2.76 -9.21
CA VAL A 239 2.27 -3.91 -8.36
C VAL A 239 3.31 -4.04 -7.26
N LEU A 240 2.85 -4.11 -6.01
CA LEU A 240 3.71 -4.20 -4.83
C LEU A 240 3.78 -5.63 -4.31
N MET A 241 4.98 -6.16 -4.09
CA MET A 241 5.17 -7.50 -3.52
C MET A 241 4.65 -7.62 -2.08
N GLY A 242 4.59 -6.52 -1.34
CA GLY A 242 4.09 -6.49 0.04
C GLY A 242 2.57 -6.43 0.17
N TYR A 243 1.83 -6.37 -0.94
CA TYR A 243 0.37 -6.34 -0.94
C TYR A 243 -0.18 -7.64 -1.55
N GLY A 244 -0.95 -8.39 -0.76
CA GLY A 244 -1.45 -9.70 -1.16
C GLY A 244 -0.32 -10.68 -1.49
N THR A 245 -0.42 -11.29 -2.64
CA THR A 245 0.56 -12.28 -3.16
C THR A 245 1.66 -11.65 -4.03
N GLY A 246 1.63 -10.33 -4.24
CA GLY A 246 2.47 -9.65 -5.23
C GLY A 246 2.01 -9.85 -6.67
N ALA A 247 0.77 -10.29 -6.85
CA ALA A 247 0.08 -10.45 -8.13
C ALA A 247 -1.32 -9.87 -8.07
N VAL A 248 -1.80 -9.35 -9.19
CA VAL A 248 -3.15 -8.81 -9.34
C VAL A 248 -3.77 -9.28 -10.65
N MET A 249 -5.06 -9.52 -10.65
CA MET A 249 -5.86 -9.59 -11.85
C MET A 249 -6.11 -8.16 -12.35
N ALA A 250 -6.00 -7.92 -13.63
CA ALA A 250 -6.23 -6.61 -14.20
C ALA A 250 -7.55 -6.56 -14.96
N VAL A 251 -8.37 -5.59 -14.62
CA VAL A 251 -9.73 -5.39 -15.13
C VAL A 251 -9.91 -4.00 -15.73
N PRO A 252 -9.35 -3.73 -16.91
CA PRO A 252 -9.25 -2.39 -17.48
C PRO A 252 -10.58 -1.63 -17.61
N ALA A 253 -11.69 -2.33 -17.77
CA ALA A 253 -13.00 -1.68 -17.83
C ALA A 253 -13.48 -1.16 -16.47
N HIS A 254 -12.87 -1.60 -15.33
CA HIS A 254 -13.35 -1.38 -13.96
C HIS A 254 -12.29 -0.92 -12.96
N ASP A 255 -11.06 -0.71 -13.41
CA ASP A 255 -9.97 -0.07 -12.65
C ASP A 255 -9.23 0.93 -13.54
N GLN A 256 -9.13 2.18 -13.08
CA GLN A 256 -8.54 3.26 -13.89
C GLN A 256 -7.04 3.05 -14.16
N ARG A 257 -6.30 2.45 -13.23
CA ARG A 257 -4.86 2.14 -13.42
C ARG A 257 -4.68 1.08 -14.50
N ASP A 258 -5.51 0.05 -14.46
CA ASP A 258 -5.51 -1.02 -15.45
C ASP A 258 -5.97 -0.50 -16.83
N TYR A 259 -6.93 0.44 -16.85
CA TYR A 259 -7.40 1.10 -18.06
C TYR A 259 -6.27 1.86 -18.75
N GLU A 260 -5.56 2.74 -18.01
CA GLU A 260 -4.43 3.51 -18.54
C GLU A 260 -3.33 2.60 -19.08
N PHE A 261 -3.03 1.51 -18.37
CA PHE A 261 -2.07 0.52 -18.79
C PHE A 261 -2.52 -0.21 -20.07
N ALA A 262 -3.75 -0.70 -20.09
CA ALA A 262 -4.31 -1.40 -21.25
C ALA A 262 -4.33 -0.50 -22.50
N ARG A 263 -4.73 0.77 -22.36
CA ARG A 263 -4.70 1.76 -23.46
C ARG A 263 -3.29 1.98 -23.98
N ARG A 264 -2.31 2.07 -23.10
CA ARG A 264 -0.91 2.28 -23.47
C ARG A 264 -0.33 1.12 -24.27
N TYR A 265 -0.62 -0.11 -23.84
CA TYR A 265 -0.03 -1.32 -24.44
C TYR A 265 -0.94 -2.02 -25.44
N GLY A 266 -2.09 -1.45 -25.77
CA GLY A 266 -3.04 -2.01 -26.72
C GLY A 266 -3.68 -3.32 -26.27
N LEU A 267 -3.86 -3.50 -24.96
CA LEU A 267 -4.51 -4.67 -24.39
C LEU A 267 -6.04 -4.56 -24.50
N ARG A 268 -6.71 -5.71 -24.47
CA ARG A 268 -8.18 -5.78 -24.51
C ARG A 268 -8.78 -5.08 -23.28
N ILE A 269 -9.87 -4.33 -23.49
CA ILE A 269 -10.72 -3.79 -22.44
C ILE A 269 -12.07 -4.48 -22.57
N HIS A 270 -12.51 -5.19 -21.52
CA HIS A 270 -13.71 -5.99 -21.54
C HIS A 270 -14.62 -5.58 -20.37
N GLN A 271 -15.77 -4.96 -20.72
CA GLN A 271 -16.76 -4.52 -19.74
C GLN A 271 -17.61 -5.69 -19.27
N VAL A 272 -17.70 -5.85 -17.94
CA VAL A 272 -18.52 -6.89 -17.28
C VAL A 272 -19.46 -6.34 -16.21
N VAL A 273 -19.35 -5.05 -15.88
CA VAL A 273 -20.29 -4.36 -14.99
C VAL A 273 -20.83 -3.12 -15.71
N GLN A 274 -22.13 -2.91 -15.60
CA GLN A 274 -22.80 -1.70 -16.11
C GLN A 274 -23.57 -1.00 -14.97
N PRO A 275 -23.92 0.30 -15.12
CA PRO A 275 -24.79 0.97 -14.18
C PRO A 275 -26.08 0.22 -13.92
N ALA A 276 -26.55 0.20 -12.66
CA ALA A 276 -27.74 -0.52 -12.25
C ALA A 276 -29.05 -0.02 -12.92
N ASP A 277 -29.04 1.20 -13.45
CA ASP A 277 -30.16 1.79 -14.22
C ASP A 277 -30.21 1.31 -15.68
N GLY A 278 -29.27 0.44 -16.10
CA GLY A 278 -29.16 -0.09 -17.44
C GLY A 278 -28.59 0.86 -18.47
N SER A 279 -28.07 2.02 -18.07
CA SER A 279 -27.36 2.91 -18.97
C SER A 279 -25.99 2.31 -19.39
N LEU A 280 -25.46 2.76 -20.55
CA LEU A 280 -24.16 2.31 -20.99
C LEU A 280 -23.07 3.17 -20.35
N ALA A 281 -22.11 2.53 -19.66
CA ALA A 281 -20.90 3.19 -19.23
C ALA A 281 -19.99 3.53 -20.44
N ARG A 282 -19.36 4.69 -20.41
CA ARG A 282 -18.46 5.14 -21.49
C ARG A 282 -17.04 4.65 -21.26
N ILE A 283 -16.83 3.35 -21.38
CA ILE A 283 -15.50 2.71 -21.21
C ILE A 283 -14.51 3.04 -22.33
N ASP A 284 -14.90 3.80 -23.34
CA ASP A 284 -14.02 4.33 -24.39
C ASP A 284 -13.22 5.56 -23.93
N GLU A 285 -13.67 6.25 -22.90
CA GLU A 285 -13.04 7.45 -22.32
C GLU A 285 -12.31 7.15 -20.99
N GLU A 286 -12.93 6.36 -20.10
CA GLU A 286 -12.40 6.01 -18.77
C GLU A 286 -12.98 4.69 -18.27
N ALA A 287 -12.42 4.13 -17.19
CA ALA A 287 -12.95 2.94 -16.53
C ALA A 287 -14.23 3.24 -15.76
N TYR A 288 -15.16 2.28 -15.74
CA TYR A 288 -16.35 2.35 -14.88
C TYR A 288 -16.05 1.73 -13.52
N LEU A 289 -15.92 2.55 -12.48
CA LEU A 289 -15.43 2.16 -11.15
C LEU A 289 -16.53 1.75 -10.18
N GLU A 290 -17.77 2.17 -10.43
CA GLU A 290 -18.89 1.96 -9.52
C GLU A 290 -19.37 0.50 -9.54
N HIS A 291 -20.11 0.13 -8.50
CA HIS A 291 -20.87 -1.13 -8.51
C HIS A 291 -22.06 -1.03 -9.46
N GLY A 292 -22.55 -2.17 -9.94
CA GLY A 292 -23.67 -2.20 -10.86
C GLY A 292 -24.17 -3.62 -11.10
N THR A 293 -24.64 -3.87 -12.30
CA THR A 293 -25.17 -5.17 -12.70
C THR A 293 -24.22 -5.86 -13.66
N LEU A 294 -23.97 -7.14 -13.48
CA LEU A 294 -23.10 -7.93 -14.34
C LEU A 294 -23.68 -8.11 -15.75
N ILE A 295 -22.80 -7.95 -16.74
CA ILE A 295 -23.05 -8.20 -18.16
C ILE A 295 -21.85 -8.93 -18.76
N ASN A 296 -22.01 -9.58 -19.90
CA ASN A 296 -20.95 -10.32 -20.60
C ASN A 296 -20.22 -11.35 -19.70
N SER A 297 -20.91 -11.82 -18.67
CA SER A 297 -20.41 -12.71 -17.62
C SER A 297 -21.11 -14.09 -17.66
N GLY A 298 -21.84 -14.36 -18.74
CA GLY A 298 -22.51 -15.65 -19.00
C GLY A 298 -23.59 -15.96 -17.96
N GLN A 299 -23.41 -17.03 -17.20
CA GLN A 299 -24.39 -17.44 -16.19
C GLN A 299 -24.53 -16.47 -15.01
N PHE A 300 -23.64 -15.50 -14.87
CA PHE A 300 -23.64 -14.49 -13.82
C PHE A 300 -24.24 -13.15 -14.30
N ASP A 301 -24.68 -13.05 -15.56
CA ASP A 301 -25.33 -11.85 -16.08
C ASP A 301 -26.59 -11.51 -15.26
N GLY A 302 -26.74 -10.24 -14.92
CA GLY A 302 -27.90 -9.75 -14.19
C GLY A 302 -27.72 -9.71 -12.66
N LEU A 303 -26.67 -10.33 -12.12
CA LEU A 303 -26.37 -10.26 -10.69
C LEU A 303 -25.86 -8.85 -10.31
N ASP A 304 -26.22 -8.40 -9.11
CA ASP A 304 -25.61 -7.23 -8.50
C ASP A 304 -24.27 -7.59 -7.83
N PHE A 305 -23.64 -6.61 -7.16
CA PHE A 305 -22.33 -6.81 -6.54
C PHE A 305 -22.36 -7.88 -5.42
N GLU A 306 -23.38 -7.85 -4.55
CA GLU A 306 -23.46 -8.76 -3.40
C GLU A 306 -23.79 -10.19 -3.87
N GLU A 307 -24.74 -10.32 -4.78
CA GLU A 307 -25.10 -11.60 -5.40
C GLU A 307 -23.91 -12.22 -6.15
N ALA A 308 -23.17 -11.40 -6.88
CA ALA A 308 -21.97 -11.83 -7.60
C ALA A 308 -20.86 -12.26 -6.63
N PHE A 309 -20.62 -11.48 -5.56
CA PHE A 309 -19.66 -11.83 -4.53
C PHE A 309 -19.95 -13.21 -3.94
N ASP A 310 -21.20 -13.43 -3.50
CA ASP A 310 -21.63 -14.71 -2.91
C ASP A 310 -21.53 -15.87 -3.92
N ALA A 311 -21.88 -15.62 -5.18
CA ALA A 311 -21.80 -16.63 -6.24
C ALA A 311 -20.35 -17.05 -6.51
N PHE A 312 -19.42 -16.09 -6.59
CA PHE A 312 -17.99 -16.38 -6.80
C PHE A 312 -17.34 -16.97 -5.54
N ALA A 313 -17.68 -16.49 -4.34
CA ALA A 313 -17.21 -17.09 -3.09
C ALA A 313 -17.54 -18.58 -3.04
N LYS A 314 -18.80 -18.92 -3.30
CA LYS A 314 -19.24 -20.31 -3.34
C LYS A 314 -18.60 -21.16 -4.45
N LEU A 315 -18.16 -20.52 -5.54
CA LEU A 315 -17.52 -21.23 -6.65
C LEU A 315 -16.08 -21.63 -6.32
N PHE A 316 -15.40 -20.82 -5.50
CA PHE A 316 -13.97 -20.99 -5.16
C PHE A 316 -13.74 -21.55 -3.75
N GLU A 317 -14.78 -21.85 -2.96
CA GLU A 317 -14.71 -22.68 -1.74
C GLU A 317 -14.41 -24.16 -2.10
#